data_e9c3f5059ae0f56d4bc2a9a8528a7510
#
_entry.id   e9c3f5059ae0f56d4bc2a9a8528a7510
#
_cell.length_a   1.000
_cell.length_b   1.000
_cell.length_c   1.000
_cell.angle_alpha   90.00
_cell.angle_beta   90.00
_cell.angle_gamma   90.00
#
_symmetry.space_group_name_H-M   'P 1'
#
loop_
_entity.id
_entity.type
_entity.pdbx_description
1 polymer ?
#
loop_
_entity_poly.entity_id
_entity_poly.type
_entity_poly.pdbx_seq_one_letter_code
_entity_poly.pdbx_strand_id
1 'polypeptide(L)'
;MAGNYAAACAFLLVLLAAGPVPGEHETYYRYTVLGYVKDTAGKHGAGVSVELVREKTGFSYLAETDRSGLYVIVARLGDESVGERLRLRAGSQTVTVLAQFDPKDHTRERGTRVDFDGRKPVETPSAFAATLKRFLDE
;
A
#
# COMPACT_ATOMS: atom_id res chain seq x y z
N MET A 1 26.32 51.43 -30.15
CA MET A 1 26.35 50.03 -30.47
C MET A 1 26.77 49.15 -29.29
N ALA A 2 26.43 49.51 -28.11
CA ALA A 2 26.81 48.75 -26.93
C ALA A 2 25.62 48.15 -26.18
N GLY A 3 24.50 47.98 -26.85
CA GLY A 3 23.26 47.54 -26.19
C GLY A 3 22.96 46.07 -26.12
N ASN A 4 23.79 45.22 -26.73
CA ASN A 4 23.40 43.81 -26.88
C ASN A 4 24.05 42.84 -25.90
N TYR A 5 24.83 43.34 -24.95
CA TYR A 5 25.56 42.45 -24.04
C TYR A 5 24.85 42.20 -22.71
N ALA A 6 23.80 42.93 -22.41
CA ALA A 6 23.08 42.81 -21.15
C ALA A 6 22.02 41.69 -21.18
N ALA A 7 21.62 41.21 -22.36
CA ALA A 7 20.56 40.21 -22.48
C ALA A 7 21.04 38.77 -22.22
N ALA A 8 22.35 38.52 -22.29
CA ALA A 8 22.88 37.17 -22.11
C ALA A 8 23.00 36.74 -20.64
N CYS A 9 23.11 37.70 -19.73
CA CYS A 9 23.26 37.40 -18.30
C CYS A 9 21.95 37.04 -17.60
N ALA A 10 20.83 37.49 -18.14
CA ALA A 10 19.53 37.18 -17.55
C ALA A 10 19.08 35.70 -17.77
N PHE A 11 19.61 35.06 -18.78
CA PHE A 11 19.25 33.69 -19.12
C PHE A 11 19.90 32.66 -18.19
N LEU A 12 21.05 32.98 -17.62
CA LEU A 12 21.76 32.06 -16.72
C LEU A 12 21.09 31.94 -15.34
N LEU A 13 20.41 32.98 -14.90
CA LEU A 13 19.75 33.02 -13.59
C LEU A 13 18.50 32.13 -13.53
N VAL A 14 17.84 31.91 -14.66
CA VAL A 14 16.64 31.06 -14.72
C VAL A 14 16.99 29.59 -14.63
N LEU A 15 18.16 29.20 -15.12
CA LEU A 15 18.62 27.79 -15.02
C LEU A 15 19.06 27.42 -13.60
N LEU A 16 19.51 28.38 -12.81
CA LEU A 16 19.87 28.14 -11.41
C LEU A 16 18.65 28.05 -10.48
N ALA A 17 17.49 28.53 -10.92
CA ALA A 17 16.25 28.43 -10.17
C ALA A 17 15.57 27.08 -10.30
N ALA A 18 16.00 26.23 -11.22
CA ALA A 18 15.58 24.83 -11.29
C ALA A 18 16.34 24.05 -10.21
N GLY A 19 15.93 24.22 -8.97
CA GLY A 19 16.53 23.57 -7.81
C GLY A 19 16.34 22.06 -7.80
N PRO A 20 16.77 21.37 -6.72
CA PRO A 20 16.67 19.93 -6.61
C PRO A 20 15.24 19.47 -6.82
N VAL A 21 15.10 18.35 -7.54
CA VAL A 21 13.80 17.76 -7.83
C VAL A 21 13.21 17.26 -6.53
N PRO A 22 11.99 17.71 -6.12
CA PRO A 22 11.33 17.16 -4.94
C PRO A 22 11.01 15.69 -5.17
N GLY A 23 11.18 14.85 -4.17
CA GLY A 23 10.81 13.45 -4.21
C GLY A 23 11.95 12.44 -4.12
N GLU A 24 13.21 12.90 -4.13
CA GLU A 24 14.36 11.99 -3.97
C GLU A 24 14.44 11.36 -2.57
N HIS A 25 13.70 11.89 -1.60
CA HIS A 25 13.75 11.45 -0.20
C HIS A 25 12.38 11.12 0.37
N GLU A 26 11.46 10.64 -0.47
CA GLU A 26 10.17 10.18 0.02
C GLU A 26 10.37 8.95 0.92
N THR A 27 9.85 9.03 2.15
CA THR A 27 9.90 7.94 3.10
C THR A 27 8.62 7.13 3.01
N TYR A 28 8.78 5.84 2.80
CA TYR A 28 7.66 4.90 2.78
C TYR A 28 7.74 3.97 3.97
N TYR A 29 6.58 3.59 4.45
CA TYR A 29 6.43 2.63 5.52
C TYR A 29 5.62 1.44 5.02
N ARG A 30 5.78 0.29 5.67
CA ARG A 30 4.99 -0.87 5.33
C ARG A 30 3.55 -0.67 5.79
N TYR A 31 2.60 -0.95 4.91
CA TYR A 31 1.20 -1.12 5.24
C TYR A 31 0.82 -2.54 4.82
N THR A 32 0.52 -3.39 5.76
CA THR A 32 0.32 -4.82 5.52
C THR A 32 -1.16 -5.17 5.54
N VAL A 33 -1.63 -5.80 4.47
CA VAL A 33 -2.96 -6.39 4.41
C VAL A 33 -2.78 -7.90 4.39
N LEU A 34 -3.38 -8.58 5.35
CA LEU A 34 -3.28 -10.03 5.47
C LEU A 34 -4.63 -10.63 5.83
N GLY A 35 -4.74 -11.93 5.67
CA GLY A 35 -5.96 -12.65 5.99
C GLY A 35 -6.00 -14.01 5.34
N TYR A 36 -7.14 -14.66 5.47
CA TYR A 36 -7.36 -16.01 4.98
C TYR A 36 -8.38 -16.01 3.86
N VAL A 37 -8.16 -16.87 2.87
CA VAL A 37 -9.12 -17.11 1.80
C VAL A 37 -9.73 -18.50 2.00
N LYS A 38 -11.06 -18.55 2.07
CA LYS A 38 -11.82 -19.80 2.15
C LYS A 38 -12.83 -19.85 1.03
N ASP A 39 -13.16 -21.05 0.58
CA ASP A 39 -14.24 -21.28 -0.35
C ASP A 39 -15.61 -21.30 0.37
N THR A 40 -16.70 -21.47 -0.39
CA THR A 40 -18.06 -21.50 0.16
C THR A 40 -18.31 -22.68 1.12
N ALA A 41 -17.48 -23.71 1.05
CA ALA A 41 -17.53 -24.84 1.98
C ALA A 41 -16.69 -24.62 3.24
N GLY A 42 -16.06 -23.44 3.37
CA GLY A 42 -15.20 -23.11 4.51
C GLY A 42 -13.80 -23.70 4.43
N LYS A 43 -13.43 -24.24 3.28
CA LYS A 43 -12.11 -24.84 3.07
C LYS A 43 -11.08 -23.79 2.66
N HIS A 44 -9.90 -23.86 3.25
CA HIS A 44 -8.81 -22.94 2.92
C HIS A 44 -8.33 -23.13 1.49
N GLY A 45 -8.19 -22.02 0.76
CA GLY A 45 -7.70 -22.01 -0.61
C GLY A 45 -6.21 -21.73 -0.68
N ALA A 46 -5.42 -22.72 -1.15
CA ALA A 46 -4.00 -22.53 -1.43
C ALA A 46 -3.80 -22.05 -2.87
N GLY A 47 -2.77 -21.22 -3.11
CA GLY A 47 -2.44 -20.74 -4.45
C GLY A 47 -3.45 -19.77 -5.05
N VAL A 48 -4.30 -19.15 -4.22
CA VAL A 48 -5.27 -18.15 -4.68
C VAL A 48 -4.58 -16.79 -4.80
N SER A 49 -4.73 -16.16 -5.96
CA SER A 49 -4.18 -14.82 -6.18
C SER A 49 -5.02 -13.77 -5.47
N VAL A 50 -4.33 -12.88 -4.74
CA VAL A 50 -4.94 -11.73 -4.07
C VAL A 50 -4.25 -10.48 -4.57
N GLU A 51 -5.03 -9.48 -4.97
CA GLU A 51 -4.52 -8.21 -5.50
C GLU A 51 -4.97 -7.04 -4.65
N LEU A 52 -4.04 -6.14 -4.35
CA LEU A 52 -4.31 -4.87 -3.69
C LEU A 52 -3.96 -3.73 -4.64
N VAL A 53 -4.91 -2.86 -4.94
CA VAL A 53 -4.73 -1.74 -5.85
C VAL A 53 -4.91 -0.43 -5.09
N ARG A 54 -3.93 0.46 -5.18
CA ARG A 54 -4.08 1.83 -4.72
C ARG A 54 -4.94 2.59 -5.72
N GLU A 55 -6.15 2.96 -5.34
CA GLU A 55 -7.06 3.67 -6.26
C GLU A 55 -6.47 5.01 -6.74
N LYS A 56 -5.72 5.69 -5.87
CA LYS A 56 -5.13 6.99 -6.17
C LYS A 56 -4.09 6.93 -7.30
N THR A 57 -3.29 5.88 -7.35
CA THR A 57 -2.16 5.77 -8.29
C THR A 57 -2.35 4.69 -9.35
N GLY A 58 -3.24 3.73 -9.10
CA GLY A 58 -3.39 2.53 -9.92
C GLY A 58 -2.32 1.48 -9.67
N PHE A 59 -1.39 1.73 -8.75
CA PHE A 59 -0.33 0.78 -8.44
C PHE A 59 -0.90 -0.44 -7.72
N SER A 60 -0.46 -1.63 -8.13
CA SER A 60 -0.97 -2.89 -7.58
C SER A 60 0.12 -3.76 -6.98
N TYR A 61 -0.29 -4.53 -5.99
CA TYR A 61 0.52 -5.53 -5.30
C TYR A 61 -0.18 -6.87 -5.41
N LEU A 62 0.58 -7.93 -5.65
CA LEU A 62 0.04 -9.28 -5.81
C LEU A 62 0.64 -10.22 -4.77
N ALA A 63 -0.17 -11.14 -4.28
CA ALA A 63 0.26 -12.23 -3.43
C ALA A 63 -0.54 -13.49 -3.74
N GLU A 64 -0.06 -14.63 -3.30
CA GLU A 64 -0.77 -15.89 -3.37
C GLU A 64 -0.94 -16.46 -1.97
N THR A 65 -2.05 -17.14 -1.74
CA THR A 65 -2.27 -17.84 -0.47
C THR A 65 -1.35 -19.04 -0.32
N ASP A 66 -0.92 -19.28 0.89
CA ASP A 66 -0.16 -20.48 1.26
C ASP A 66 -1.09 -21.69 1.51
N ARG A 67 -0.53 -22.77 2.04
CA ARG A 67 -1.29 -24.00 2.32
C ARG A 67 -2.41 -23.81 3.33
N SER A 68 -2.26 -22.85 4.25
CA SER A 68 -3.28 -22.52 5.23
C SER A 68 -4.33 -21.56 4.71
N GLY A 69 -4.17 -21.08 3.47
CA GLY A 69 -5.04 -20.08 2.89
C GLY A 69 -4.65 -18.65 3.28
N LEU A 70 -3.52 -18.46 3.94
CA LEU A 70 -3.05 -17.14 4.36
C LEU A 70 -2.39 -16.41 3.20
N TYR A 71 -2.75 -15.15 3.00
CA TYR A 71 -2.03 -14.21 2.13
C TYR A 71 -1.48 -13.06 2.96
N VAL A 72 -0.37 -12.50 2.52
CA VAL A 72 0.24 -11.30 3.12
C VAL A 72 0.67 -10.39 1.98
N ILE A 73 0.14 -9.17 1.98
CA ILE A 73 0.51 -8.14 1.01
C ILE A 73 1.13 -6.99 1.77
N VAL A 74 2.32 -6.57 1.37
CA VAL A 74 3.01 -5.43 1.96
C VAL A 74 3.04 -4.30 0.95
N ALA A 75 2.25 -3.27 1.20
CA ALA A 75 2.24 -2.05 0.40
C ALA A 75 3.20 -1.02 1.01
N ARG A 76 3.69 -0.13 0.17
CA ARG A 76 4.56 0.97 0.58
C ARG A 76 3.77 2.26 0.53
N LEU A 77 3.49 2.82 1.71
CA LEU A 77 2.69 4.03 1.85
C LEU A 77 3.45 5.05 2.69
N GLY A 78 3.44 6.31 2.25
CA GLY A 78 3.94 7.41 3.06
C GLY A 78 2.92 7.85 4.11
N ASP A 79 3.34 8.73 5.01
CA ASP A 79 2.44 9.26 6.06
C ASP A 79 1.25 10.02 5.47
N GLU A 80 1.44 10.65 4.31
CA GLU A 80 0.39 11.39 3.60
C GLU A 80 -0.71 10.48 3.04
N SER A 81 -0.46 9.17 2.99
CA SER A 81 -1.43 8.20 2.48
C SER A 81 -2.46 7.74 3.51
N VAL A 82 -2.46 8.31 4.72
CA VAL A 82 -3.48 7.99 5.73
C VAL A 82 -4.88 8.24 5.18
N GLY A 83 -5.76 7.24 5.29
CA GLY A 83 -7.11 7.30 4.76
C GLY A 83 -7.23 6.99 3.27
N GLU A 84 -6.14 6.66 2.59
CA GLU A 84 -6.16 6.30 1.17
C GLU A 84 -7.00 5.05 0.94
N ARG A 85 -7.71 5.03 -0.18
CA ARG A 85 -8.57 3.90 -0.56
C ARG A 85 -7.75 2.83 -1.27
N LEU A 86 -7.82 1.62 -0.76
CA LEU A 86 -7.15 0.44 -1.29
C LEU A 86 -8.21 -0.59 -1.69
N ARG A 87 -8.18 -1.04 -2.93
CA ARG A 87 -9.11 -2.05 -3.41
C ARG A 87 -8.46 -3.41 -3.35
N LEU A 88 -9.05 -4.31 -2.58
CA LEU A 88 -8.56 -5.66 -2.38
C LEU A 88 -9.47 -6.65 -3.09
N ARG A 89 -8.89 -7.56 -3.86
CA ARG A 89 -9.64 -8.55 -4.63
C ARG A 89 -9.04 -9.94 -4.49
N ALA A 90 -9.92 -10.90 -4.27
CA ALA A 90 -9.61 -12.32 -4.35
C ALA A 90 -10.72 -13.01 -5.14
N GLY A 91 -10.40 -13.59 -6.29
CA GLY A 91 -11.39 -14.16 -7.20
C GLY A 91 -12.42 -13.12 -7.64
N SER A 92 -13.70 -13.40 -7.41
CA SER A 92 -14.81 -12.49 -7.74
C SER A 92 -15.15 -11.53 -6.60
N GLN A 93 -14.51 -11.64 -5.45
CA GLN A 93 -14.79 -10.82 -4.27
C GLN A 93 -13.87 -9.60 -4.24
N THR A 94 -14.45 -8.43 -4.01
CA THR A 94 -13.72 -7.17 -3.93
C THR A 94 -14.21 -6.36 -2.72
N VAL A 95 -13.29 -5.71 -2.03
CA VAL A 95 -13.59 -4.82 -0.92
C VAL A 95 -12.65 -3.61 -0.99
N THR A 96 -13.15 -2.46 -0.55
CA THR A 96 -12.32 -1.27 -0.35
C THR A 96 -11.92 -1.17 1.11
N VAL A 97 -10.62 -1.03 1.33
CA VAL A 97 -10.03 -0.86 2.65
C VAL A 97 -9.45 0.54 2.71
N LEU A 98 -9.64 1.22 3.82
CA LEU A 98 -9.00 2.51 4.06
C LEU A 98 -7.69 2.28 4.81
N ALA A 99 -6.63 2.93 4.37
CA ALA A 99 -5.33 2.85 5.03
C ALA A 99 -5.37 3.65 6.34
N GLN A 100 -5.75 3.00 7.43
CA GLN A 100 -5.89 3.61 8.75
C GLN A 100 -4.63 3.37 9.56
N PHE A 101 -3.98 4.45 9.95
CA PHE A 101 -2.80 4.42 10.83
C PHE A 101 -2.57 5.81 11.43
N ASP A 102 -1.79 5.87 12.51
CA ASP A 102 -1.32 7.13 13.05
C ASP A 102 -0.04 7.55 12.30
N PRO A 103 -0.09 8.62 11.49
CA PRO A 103 1.07 9.03 10.71
C PRO A 103 2.23 9.53 11.58
N LYS A 104 2.01 9.82 12.85
CA LYS A 104 3.04 10.26 13.78
C LYS A 104 3.75 9.10 14.48
N ASP A 105 3.15 7.91 14.46
CA ASP A 105 3.72 6.73 15.09
C ASP A 105 4.39 5.85 14.05
N HIS A 106 5.72 5.84 14.03
CA HIS A 106 6.51 5.01 13.12
C HIS A 106 7.04 3.73 13.78
N THR A 107 6.63 3.46 15.02
CA THR A 107 7.11 2.28 15.76
C THR A 107 6.16 1.10 15.66
N ARG A 108 4.87 1.37 15.44
CA ARG A 108 3.83 0.36 15.38
C ARG A 108 3.66 -0.13 13.95
N GLU A 109 3.49 -1.44 13.77
CA GLU A 109 3.16 -2.02 12.46
C GLU A 109 1.79 -1.51 12.01
N ARG A 110 1.69 -1.15 10.73
CA ARG A 110 0.48 -0.62 10.10
C ARG A 110 -0.14 -1.68 9.23
N GLY A 111 -1.44 -1.82 9.31
CA GLY A 111 -2.12 -2.77 8.45
C GLY A 111 -3.49 -3.15 8.95
N THR A 112 -4.08 -4.12 8.27
CA THR A 112 -5.41 -4.63 8.61
C THR A 112 -5.52 -6.11 8.20
N ARG A 113 -6.50 -6.80 8.77
CA ARG A 113 -6.85 -8.16 8.39
C ARG A 113 -8.16 -8.18 7.62
N VAL A 114 -8.14 -8.82 6.45
CA VAL A 114 -9.34 -9.05 5.65
C VAL A 114 -9.40 -10.52 5.27
N ASP A 115 -10.48 -11.18 5.65
CA ASP A 115 -10.73 -12.57 5.30
C ASP A 115 -11.76 -12.64 4.18
N PHE A 116 -11.54 -13.55 3.24
CA PHE A 116 -12.50 -13.90 2.20
C PHE A 116 -13.08 -15.27 2.58
N ASP A 117 -14.31 -15.27 3.03
CA ASP A 117 -14.94 -16.49 3.59
C ASP A 117 -15.75 -17.32 2.56
N GLY A 118 -15.58 -17.00 1.29
CA GLY A 118 -16.30 -17.63 0.19
C GLY A 118 -17.62 -16.96 -0.16
N ARG A 119 -18.13 -16.07 0.68
CA ARG A 119 -19.36 -15.31 0.43
C ARG A 119 -19.10 -13.83 0.27
N LYS A 120 -18.41 -13.24 1.22
CA LYS A 120 -18.07 -11.82 1.24
C LYS A 120 -16.76 -11.61 1.97
N PRO A 121 -16.02 -10.55 1.64
CA PRO A 121 -14.85 -10.15 2.42
C PRO A 121 -15.28 -9.56 3.77
N VAL A 122 -14.51 -9.89 4.82
CA VAL A 122 -14.74 -9.36 6.17
C VAL A 122 -13.45 -8.75 6.69
N GLU A 123 -13.48 -7.46 6.94
CA GLU A 123 -12.35 -6.75 7.55
C GLU A 123 -12.45 -6.79 9.07
N THR A 124 -11.36 -7.20 9.74
CA THR A 124 -11.26 -7.22 11.20
C THR A 124 -9.93 -6.57 11.59
N PRO A 125 -9.88 -5.23 11.65
CA PRO A 125 -8.62 -4.51 11.94
C PRO A 125 -8.00 -4.90 13.30
N SER A 126 -8.83 -5.18 14.30
CA SER A 126 -8.37 -5.55 15.64
C SER A 126 -7.62 -6.89 15.67
N ALA A 127 -7.79 -7.75 14.68
CA ALA A 127 -7.11 -9.04 14.60
C ALA A 127 -5.77 -8.96 13.85
N PHE A 128 -5.42 -7.79 13.31
CA PHE A 128 -4.21 -7.65 12.49
C PHE A 128 -2.93 -7.97 13.27
N ALA A 129 -2.73 -7.32 14.42
CA ALA A 129 -1.49 -7.44 15.18
C ALA A 129 -1.20 -8.88 15.60
N ALA A 130 -2.21 -9.59 16.10
CA ALA A 130 -2.05 -10.98 16.53
C ALA A 130 -1.78 -11.92 15.34
N THR A 131 -2.44 -11.68 14.21
CA THR A 131 -2.24 -12.48 13.00
C THR A 131 -0.84 -12.27 12.42
N LEU A 132 -0.37 -11.02 12.38
CA LEU A 132 0.97 -10.69 11.92
C LEU A 132 2.03 -11.34 12.81
N LYS A 133 1.86 -11.25 14.12
CA LYS A 133 2.79 -11.87 15.07
C LYS A 133 2.89 -13.37 14.86
N ARG A 134 1.77 -14.04 14.69
CA ARG A 134 1.75 -15.49 14.42
C ARG A 134 2.48 -15.83 13.13
N PHE A 135 2.27 -15.05 12.09
CA PHE A 135 2.95 -15.23 10.81
C PHE A 135 4.46 -15.08 10.94
N LEU A 136 4.92 -14.06 11.67
CA LEU A 136 6.35 -13.79 11.85
C LEU A 136 7.05 -14.81 12.76
N ASP A 137 6.32 -15.44 13.66
CA ASP A 137 6.85 -16.42 14.61
C ASP A 137 6.91 -17.85 14.06
N GLU A 138 6.39 -18.09 12.85
CA GLU A 138 6.44 -19.41 12.17
C GLU A 138 7.79 -19.71 11.55
#